data_c66f784d2a276ec6a227ae4b8c8d806c
#
_entry.id   c66f784d2a276ec6a227ae4b8c8d806c
#
_cell.length_a   1.000
_cell.length_b   1.000
_cell.length_c   1.000
_cell.angle_alpha   90.00
_cell.angle_beta   90.00
_cell.angle_gamma   90.00
#
_symmetry.space_group_name_H-M   'P 1'
#
loop_
_entity.id
_entity.type
_entity.pdbx_description
1 polymer ?
#
loop_
_entity_poly.entity_id
_entity_poly.type
_entity_poly.pdbx_seq_one_letter_code
_entity_poly.pdbx_strand_id
1 'polypeptide(L)'
;MKTLRTLPALLCAGFLGLSAQAAEDSRSGPLAGFGERLQRHGVKTHAQFWSLSLKNLDTGPRQHSFGNSGDLFLGADLDLATLAGLDGASLHIEETLFILDRGTGQPTGPSWQGAVGSYFGGAPLHNDIGANQLSLLTWQQQWLGGRLDSHLGRTNARRYFLIYNCETVVTCNDPIIDASTGILPPPYGAWGGYLKYRATPTLYLHAGAFESNPVDYLKKRHGLDFGTDDAGGTSLLLGIGDKREESLDPYRSHYELNAYLNTANQVDPLTGASDHGSAGGFFKFQQLFWRADGGRLDSPRALGLFGSLSVSADDKQPFRHFAELGLTYHAPIDRTRDKLNLKASYLRLNDHQLEFQRQARIAAGGDAKLGQRDVYALETNAHIALTPHIALEPSVQYIFNPDNYYNPGARELSGDGFVVGLQLMVDMGSLLGL
;
A
#
# COMPACT_ATOMS: atom_id res chain seq x y z
N MET A 1 -25.02 35.84 -21.78
CA MET A 1 -23.90 34.93 -22.01
C MET A 1 -22.98 35.01 -20.80
N LYS A 2 -23.11 34.11 -19.87
CA LYS A 2 -22.22 34.01 -18.69
C LYS A 2 -21.32 32.81 -18.94
N THR A 3 -20.04 33.07 -19.08
CA THR A 3 -18.99 32.06 -19.25
C THR A 3 -18.85 31.26 -17.96
N LEU A 4 -19.21 29.98 -17.99
CA LEU A 4 -18.83 29.00 -16.96
C LEU A 4 -17.30 28.83 -17.02
N ARG A 5 -16.62 29.25 -15.99
CA ARG A 5 -15.23 28.85 -15.73
C ARG A 5 -15.27 27.45 -15.11
N THR A 6 -14.82 26.49 -15.87
CA THR A 6 -14.57 25.13 -15.41
C THR A 6 -13.38 25.16 -14.45
N LEU A 7 -13.61 24.79 -13.17
CA LEU A 7 -12.52 24.46 -12.24
C LEU A 7 -11.81 23.20 -12.74
N PRO A 8 -10.48 23.19 -12.79
CA PRO A 8 -9.75 21.95 -12.99
C PRO A 8 -9.84 21.08 -11.73
N ALA A 9 -10.42 19.89 -11.89
CA ALA A 9 -10.42 18.88 -10.86
C ALA A 9 -8.97 18.40 -10.63
N LEU A 10 -8.36 18.84 -9.52
CA LEU A 10 -7.12 18.25 -9.01
C LEU A 10 -7.40 16.84 -8.53
N LEU A 11 -7.06 15.87 -9.37
CA LEU A 11 -6.97 14.46 -9.03
C LEU A 11 -5.48 14.12 -8.86
N CYS A 12 -4.94 14.40 -7.70
CA CYS A 12 -3.70 13.77 -7.25
C CYS A 12 -4.05 12.69 -6.24
N ALA A 13 -3.94 11.54 -6.72
CA ALA A 13 -3.28 10.38 -6.25
C ALA A 13 -3.47 9.80 -4.89
N GLY A 14 -3.81 8.66 -4.89
CA GLY A 14 -3.78 7.68 -3.88
C GLY A 14 -2.38 7.18 -3.51
N PHE A 15 -1.73 7.81 -2.59
CA PHE A 15 -1.13 7.13 -1.49
C PHE A 15 -1.81 7.64 -0.24
N LEU A 16 -2.60 6.74 0.38
CA LEU A 16 -3.28 6.95 1.66
C LEU A 16 -4.10 8.23 1.70
N GLY A 17 -5.40 8.09 1.81
CA GLY A 17 -6.36 9.18 1.89
C GLY A 17 -6.06 10.26 2.92
N LEU A 18 -5.04 11.04 2.68
CA LEU A 18 -4.99 12.41 3.10
C LEU A 18 -5.94 13.13 2.14
N SER A 19 -7.24 13.15 2.49
CA SER A 19 -8.20 14.00 1.83
C SER A 19 -7.63 15.42 1.82
N ALA A 20 -7.08 15.81 0.67
CA ALA A 20 -6.78 17.20 0.39
C ALA A 20 -8.13 17.93 0.31
N GLN A 21 -8.64 18.34 1.45
CA GLN A 21 -9.58 19.45 1.50
C GLN A 21 -8.77 20.66 1.07
N ALA A 22 -9.02 21.13 -0.15
CA ALA A 22 -8.49 22.39 -0.66
C ALA A 22 -9.07 23.53 0.17
N ALA A 23 -8.44 23.81 1.31
CA ALA A 23 -8.35 25.16 1.80
C ALA A 23 -7.31 25.84 0.89
N GLU A 24 -7.62 27.01 0.35
CA GLU A 24 -6.64 27.99 -0.10
C GLU A 24 -5.80 28.41 1.12
N ASP A 25 -4.98 27.50 1.63
CA ASP A 25 -3.98 27.83 2.61
C ASP A 25 -2.84 28.52 1.84
N SER A 26 -2.68 29.79 2.06
CA SER A 26 -1.44 30.49 1.74
C SER A 26 -0.31 29.61 2.28
N ARG A 27 0.54 29.09 1.39
CA ARG A 27 1.66 28.24 1.77
C ARG A 27 2.44 28.92 2.88
N SER A 28 2.60 28.24 4.00
CA SER A 28 3.40 28.70 5.12
C SER A 28 4.71 27.92 5.15
N GLY A 29 5.79 28.55 5.59
CA GLY A 29 7.09 27.92 5.69
C GLY A 29 8.21 28.74 5.08
N PRO A 30 9.47 28.41 5.37
CA PRO A 30 10.62 29.21 4.96
C PRO A 30 10.83 29.27 3.44
N LEU A 31 10.27 28.33 2.68
CA LEU A 31 10.40 28.25 1.22
C LEU A 31 9.08 28.58 0.49
N ALA A 32 8.05 29.10 1.17
CA ALA A 32 6.72 29.33 0.59
C ALA A 32 6.77 30.17 -0.71
N GLY A 33 7.50 31.28 -0.73
CA GLY A 33 7.64 32.09 -1.94
C GLY A 33 8.39 31.40 -3.09
N PHE A 34 9.24 30.42 -2.79
CA PHE A 34 9.87 29.58 -3.81
C PHE A 34 8.90 28.52 -4.33
N GLY A 35 8.18 27.84 -3.45
CA GLY A 35 7.16 26.84 -3.80
C GLY A 35 6.03 27.45 -4.65
N GLU A 36 5.56 28.66 -4.31
CA GLU A 36 4.57 29.40 -5.12
C GLU A 36 5.10 29.73 -6.53
N ARG A 37 6.36 30.13 -6.65
CA ARG A 37 6.96 30.37 -7.97
C ARG A 37 7.02 29.11 -8.80
N LEU A 38 7.46 27.99 -8.23
CA LEU A 38 7.49 26.69 -8.91
C LEU A 38 6.08 26.30 -9.40
N GLN A 39 5.08 26.39 -8.52
CA GLN A 39 3.70 26.03 -8.86
C GLN A 39 3.12 26.89 -9.99
N ARG A 40 3.39 28.19 -10.00
CA ARG A 40 2.98 29.07 -11.10
C ARG A 40 3.61 28.71 -12.44
N HIS A 41 4.75 28.04 -12.42
CA HIS A 41 5.41 27.51 -13.62
C HIS A 41 5.09 26.04 -13.88
N GLY A 42 4.04 25.48 -13.24
CA GLY A 42 3.59 24.12 -13.49
C GLY A 42 4.43 23.04 -12.78
N VAL A 43 5.22 23.38 -11.75
CA VAL A 43 6.01 22.43 -10.98
C VAL A 43 5.51 22.40 -9.53
N LYS A 44 4.98 21.26 -9.08
CA LYS A 44 4.59 21.02 -7.69
C LYS A 44 5.54 19.99 -7.08
N THR A 45 6.34 20.43 -6.11
CA THR A 45 7.26 19.55 -5.38
C THR A 45 6.57 18.94 -4.17
N HIS A 46 7.03 17.75 -3.76
CA HIS A 46 6.62 17.10 -2.52
C HIS A 46 7.84 16.47 -1.84
N ALA A 47 7.79 16.42 -0.51
CA ALA A 47 8.76 15.72 0.31
C ALA A 47 8.03 15.15 1.52
N GLN A 48 8.14 13.83 1.74
CA GLN A 48 7.50 13.13 2.86
C GLN A 48 8.50 12.23 3.54
N PHE A 49 8.46 12.21 4.87
CA PHE A 49 9.25 11.29 5.67
C PHE A 49 8.31 10.39 6.47
N TRP A 50 8.55 9.09 6.38
CA TRP A 50 7.85 8.08 7.18
C TRP A 50 8.87 7.26 7.96
N SER A 51 8.55 6.97 9.21
CA SER A 51 9.35 6.05 10.03
C SER A 51 8.41 5.09 10.74
N LEU A 52 8.65 3.80 10.59
CA LEU A 52 7.90 2.73 11.23
C LEU A 52 8.78 1.99 12.24
N SER A 53 8.33 1.92 13.47
CA SER A 53 8.94 1.16 14.56
C SER A 53 7.98 0.06 14.99
N LEU A 54 8.46 -1.18 15.07
CA LEU A 54 7.68 -2.35 15.47
C LEU A 54 8.37 -3.06 16.62
N LYS A 55 7.59 -3.52 17.60
CA LYS A 55 8.05 -4.31 18.74
C LYS A 55 7.22 -5.59 18.82
N ASN A 56 7.89 -6.72 18.67
CA ASN A 56 7.34 -8.02 19.00
C ASN A 56 7.37 -8.19 20.53
N LEU A 57 6.24 -8.45 21.15
CA LEU A 57 6.21 -8.65 22.60
C LEU A 57 6.46 -10.11 22.97
N ASP A 58 5.72 -11.04 22.37
CA ASP A 58 5.71 -12.44 22.83
C ASP A 58 5.35 -13.48 21.76
N THR A 59 5.24 -13.10 20.48
CA THR A 59 4.95 -14.04 19.40
C THR A 59 6.21 -14.54 18.70
N GLY A 60 6.12 -15.70 18.05
CA GLY A 60 7.12 -16.23 17.13
C GLY A 60 8.46 -16.63 17.75
N PRO A 61 9.44 -16.95 16.90
CA PRO A 61 10.72 -17.50 17.35
C PRO A 61 11.68 -16.47 17.96
N ARG A 62 11.47 -15.17 17.74
CA ARG A 62 12.30 -14.09 18.31
C ARG A 62 11.44 -13.11 19.07
N GLN A 63 10.95 -13.53 20.22
CA GLN A 63 10.23 -12.67 21.16
C GLN A 63 11.11 -11.47 21.56
N HIS A 64 10.45 -10.36 21.90
CA HIS A 64 11.08 -9.09 22.30
C HIS A 64 11.96 -8.43 21.22
N SER A 65 11.93 -8.92 19.96
CA SER A 65 12.63 -8.26 18.86
C SER A 65 12.05 -6.87 18.58
N PHE A 66 12.85 -6.03 17.97
CA PHE A 66 12.50 -4.68 17.56
C PHE A 66 12.94 -4.47 16.11
N GLY A 67 12.10 -3.86 15.31
CA GLY A 67 12.40 -3.48 13.94
C GLY A 67 12.07 -2.00 13.71
N ASN A 68 12.85 -1.33 12.89
CA ASN A 68 12.64 0.05 12.52
C ASN A 68 13.00 0.27 11.06
N SER A 69 12.22 1.10 10.35
CA SER A 69 12.56 1.59 9.02
C SER A 69 12.20 3.08 8.89
N GLY A 70 12.78 3.73 7.89
CA GLY A 70 12.45 5.11 7.59
C GLY A 70 12.74 5.47 6.15
N ASP A 71 11.72 5.97 5.49
CA ASP A 71 11.69 6.30 4.07
C ASP A 71 11.50 7.80 3.89
N LEU A 72 12.33 8.41 3.05
CA LEU A 72 12.20 9.78 2.61
C LEU A 72 11.83 9.79 1.12
N PHE A 73 10.64 10.29 0.83
CA PHE A 73 10.11 10.45 -0.53
C PHE A 73 10.36 11.88 -1.00
N LEU A 74 11.01 12.04 -2.12
CA LEU A 74 11.30 13.33 -2.74
C LEU A 74 10.82 13.32 -4.18
N GLY A 75 9.96 14.25 -4.55
CA GLY A 75 9.41 14.24 -5.89
C GLY A 75 8.87 15.57 -6.39
N ALA A 76 8.41 15.53 -7.65
CA ALA A 76 7.77 16.64 -8.33
C ALA A 76 6.71 16.13 -9.32
N ASP A 77 5.60 16.86 -9.36
CA ASP A 77 4.57 16.74 -10.39
C ASP A 77 4.73 17.93 -11.36
N LEU A 78 4.88 17.63 -12.65
CA LEU A 78 5.07 18.60 -13.72
C LEU A 78 3.79 18.70 -14.53
N ASP A 79 3.13 19.86 -14.50
CA ASP A 79 1.98 20.16 -15.35
C ASP A 79 2.47 20.53 -16.76
N LEU A 80 2.33 19.61 -17.68
CA LEU A 80 2.81 19.78 -19.05
C LEU A 80 1.92 20.67 -19.90
N ALA A 81 0.68 20.96 -19.46
CA ALA A 81 -0.11 22.01 -20.09
C ALA A 81 0.55 23.38 -19.89
N THR A 82 0.98 23.68 -18.66
CA THR A 82 1.68 24.92 -18.33
C THR A 82 3.11 24.96 -18.90
N LEU A 83 3.84 23.85 -18.81
CA LEU A 83 5.27 23.79 -19.19
C LEU A 83 5.50 23.69 -20.71
N ALA A 84 4.62 22.95 -21.41
CA ALA A 84 4.83 22.56 -22.80
C ALA A 84 3.61 22.70 -23.71
N GLY A 85 2.47 23.21 -23.18
CA GLY A 85 1.23 23.34 -23.94
C GLY A 85 0.54 22.00 -24.26
N LEU A 86 0.82 20.95 -23.47
CA LEU A 86 0.25 19.60 -23.66
C LEU A 86 -0.94 19.44 -22.70
N ASP A 87 -2.12 19.78 -23.19
CA ASP A 87 -3.35 19.74 -22.39
C ASP A 87 -3.65 18.35 -21.80
N GLY A 88 -3.95 18.32 -20.52
CA GLY A 88 -4.29 17.10 -19.79
C GLY A 88 -3.11 16.15 -19.53
N ALA A 89 -1.88 16.57 -19.86
CA ALA A 89 -0.66 15.79 -19.61
C ALA A 89 0.06 16.24 -18.34
N SER A 90 0.62 15.28 -17.60
CA SER A 90 1.55 15.52 -16.49
C SER A 90 2.66 14.47 -16.46
N LEU A 91 3.79 14.82 -15.85
CA LEU A 91 4.89 13.91 -15.57
C LEU A 91 5.14 13.89 -14.06
N HIS A 92 5.16 12.71 -13.48
CA HIS A 92 5.41 12.47 -12.06
C HIS A 92 6.78 11.83 -11.87
N ILE A 93 7.60 12.42 -11.01
CA ILE A 93 8.95 11.94 -10.70
C ILE A 93 9.06 11.84 -9.17
N GLU A 94 9.52 10.70 -8.66
CA GLU A 94 9.74 10.51 -7.22
C GLU A 94 10.92 9.55 -6.99
N GLU A 95 11.83 9.96 -6.12
CA GLU A 95 12.91 9.14 -5.57
C GLU A 95 12.60 8.83 -4.11
N THR A 96 12.81 7.58 -3.71
CA THR A 96 12.71 7.14 -2.32
C THR A 96 14.08 6.81 -1.77
N LEU A 97 14.42 7.42 -0.66
CA LEU A 97 15.67 7.22 0.08
C LEU A 97 15.38 6.46 1.37
N PHE A 98 16.04 5.31 1.57
CA PHE A 98 15.93 4.50 2.79
C PHE A 98 16.96 4.99 3.82
N ILE A 99 16.58 5.99 4.63
CA ILE A 99 17.52 6.76 5.45
C ILE A 99 17.77 6.19 6.84
N LEU A 100 16.85 5.40 7.41
CA LEU A 100 17.02 4.80 8.75
C LEU A 100 17.39 3.31 8.72
N ASP A 101 17.48 2.72 7.56
CA ASP A 101 17.59 1.28 7.40
C ASP A 101 19.02 0.76 7.41
N ARG A 102 19.99 1.64 7.25
CA ARG A 102 21.40 1.26 7.09
C ARG A 102 22.10 1.11 8.44
N GLY A 103 22.52 -0.11 8.74
CA GLY A 103 23.48 -0.37 9.81
C GLY A 103 22.92 -0.50 11.22
N THR A 104 21.61 -0.64 11.40
CA THR A 104 21.01 -0.82 12.74
C THR A 104 21.18 -2.23 13.30
N GLY A 105 21.49 -3.23 12.45
CA GLY A 105 21.55 -4.63 12.85
C GLY A 105 20.20 -5.21 13.34
N GLN A 106 19.12 -4.47 13.14
CA GLN A 106 17.77 -4.87 13.56
C GLN A 106 17.10 -5.73 12.47
N PRO A 107 16.20 -6.65 12.83
CA PRO A 107 15.46 -7.41 11.85
C PRO A 107 14.51 -6.50 11.06
N THR A 108 14.43 -6.71 9.74
CA THR A 108 13.68 -5.88 8.80
C THR A 108 13.03 -6.71 7.71
N GLY A 109 11.99 -6.21 7.07
CA GLY A 109 11.29 -6.90 6.00
C GLY A 109 10.99 -8.36 6.33
N PRO A 110 11.31 -9.31 5.45
CA PRO A 110 11.13 -10.74 5.70
C PRO A 110 11.82 -11.25 6.97
N SER A 111 12.96 -10.66 7.36
CA SER A 111 13.64 -11.00 8.63
C SER A 111 12.82 -10.60 9.85
N TRP A 112 12.12 -9.49 9.79
CA TRP A 112 11.19 -9.06 10.85
C TRP A 112 9.99 -9.98 10.95
N GLN A 113 9.31 -10.26 9.84
CA GLN A 113 8.17 -11.17 9.81
C GLN A 113 8.57 -12.60 10.22
N GLY A 114 9.78 -13.04 9.84
CA GLY A 114 10.36 -14.30 10.33
C GLY A 114 10.65 -14.30 11.83
N ALA A 115 11.01 -13.17 12.42
CA ALA A 115 11.19 -13.04 13.87
C ALA A 115 9.87 -13.07 14.63
N VAL A 116 8.82 -12.44 14.08
CA VAL A 116 7.44 -12.47 14.60
C VAL A 116 6.77 -13.85 14.36
N GLY A 117 7.23 -14.57 13.34
CA GLY A 117 6.65 -15.85 12.94
C GLY A 117 5.33 -15.73 12.20
N SER A 118 4.97 -14.55 11.70
CA SER A 118 3.73 -14.36 10.97
C SER A 118 3.86 -13.30 9.88
N TYR A 119 3.13 -13.51 8.79
CA TYR A 119 2.93 -12.53 7.75
C TYR A 119 2.24 -11.27 8.30
N PHE A 120 1.33 -11.42 9.26
CA PHE A 120 0.62 -10.30 9.89
C PHE A 120 1.48 -9.46 10.84
N GLY A 121 2.74 -9.78 11.04
CA GLY A 121 3.63 -9.10 11.99
C GLY A 121 3.84 -7.59 11.76
N GLY A 122 3.13 -6.98 10.86
CA GLY A 122 3.19 -5.58 10.51
C GLY A 122 3.58 -5.35 9.05
N ALA A 123 3.56 -4.10 8.62
CA ALA A 123 3.99 -3.70 7.28
C ALA A 123 5.44 -4.11 7.03
N PRO A 124 5.81 -4.47 5.79
CA PRO A 124 7.19 -4.78 5.47
C PRO A 124 8.07 -3.57 5.77
N LEU A 125 9.11 -3.80 6.56
CA LEU A 125 10.19 -2.87 6.75
C LEU A 125 11.15 -3.03 5.56
N HIS A 126 11.45 -1.95 4.86
CA HIS A 126 12.07 -2.02 3.52
C HIS A 126 13.60 -2.16 3.51
N ASN A 127 14.22 -2.25 4.64
CA ASN A 127 15.67 -2.18 4.82
C ASN A 127 16.48 -3.38 4.31
N ASP A 128 15.84 -4.45 3.88
CA ASP A 128 16.55 -5.57 3.24
C ASP A 128 17.14 -5.18 1.87
N ILE A 129 16.72 -4.06 1.29
CA ILE A 129 17.08 -3.67 -0.06
C ILE A 129 18.22 -2.65 -0.09
N GLY A 130 18.31 -1.77 0.88
CA GLY A 130 19.48 -0.90 1.12
C GLY A 130 19.87 0.05 -0.02
N ALA A 131 19.06 0.18 -1.06
CA ALA A 131 19.33 1.02 -2.22
C ALA A 131 18.17 2.00 -2.44
N ASN A 132 18.49 3.27 -2.73
CA ASN A 132 17.50 4.25 -3.14
C ASN A 132 16.76 3.77 -4.39
N GLN A 133 15.51 4.20 -4.54
CA GLN A 133 14.66 3.78 -5.65
C GLN A 133 14.06 4.98 -6.37
N LEU A 134 14.18 5.01 -7.69
CA LEU A 134 13.31 5.82 -8.53
C LEU A 134 11.90 5.19 -8.47
N SER A 135 11.08 5.69 -7.57
CA SER A 135 9.75 5.15 -7.30
C SER A 135 8.76 5.49 -8.40
N LEU A 136 8.88 6.67 -8.98
CA LEU A 136 8.06 7.14 -10.09
C LEU A 136 8.89 7.82 -11.17
N LEU A 137 8.54 7.50 -12.40
CA LEU A 137 8.79 8.28 -13.61
C LEU A 137 7.63 7.99 -14.55
N THR A 138 6.51 8.68 -14.35
CA THR A 138 5.23 8.30 -14.93
C THR A 138 4.62 9.45 -15.72
N TRP A 139 4.39 9.24 -17.01
CA TRP A 139 3.57 10.10 -17.84
C TRP A 139 2.09 9.77 -17.59
N GLN A 140 1.30 10.78 -17.26
CA GLN A 140 -0.15 10.71 -17.19
C GLN A 140 -0.76 11.54 -18.32
N GLN A 141 -1.83 11.04 -18.93
CA GLN A 141 -2.58 11.77 -19.96
C GLN A 141 -4.08 11.54 -19.80
N GLN A 142 -4.82 12.61 -19.76
CA GLN A 142 -6.29 12.61 -19.80
C GLN A 142 -6.80 12.79 -21.23
N TRP A 143 -7.79 11.98 -21.58
CA TRP A 143 -8.44 11.95 -22.90
C TRP A 143 -9.94 12.03 -22.75
N LEU A 144 -10.65 12.31 -23.85
CA LEU A 144 -12.12 12.30 -23.91
C LEU A 144 -12.78 13.19 -22.84
N GLY A 145 -12.23 14.38 -22.62
CA GLY A 145 -12.72 15.29 -21.58
C GLY A 145 -12.58 14.74 -20.16
N GLY A 146 -11.50 13.97 -19.88
CA GLY A 146 -11.22 13.37 -18.58
C GLY A 146 -11.94 12.03 -18.32
N ARG A 147 -12.68 11.50 -19.31
CA ARG A 147 -13.31 10.17 -19.15
C ARG A 147 -12.34 9.01 -19.28
N LEU A 148 -11.26 9.16 -20.04
CA LEU A 148 -10.19 8.18 -20.14
C LEU A 148 -8.93 8.79 -19.52
N ASP A 149 -8.32 8.08 -18.58
CA ASP A 149 -7.07 8.43 -17.91
C ASP A 149 -6.04 7.32 -18.17
N SER A 150 -4.86 7.71 -18.63
CA SER A 150 -3.79 6.78 -18.97
C SER A 150 -2.50 7.16 -18.24
N HIS A 151 -1.78 6.14 -17.74
CA HIS A 151 -0.48 6.31 -17.11
C HIS A 151 0.50 5.34 -17.76
N LEU A 152 1.72 5.79 -18.04
CA LEU A 152 2.76 4.98 -18.67
C LEU A 152 4.11 5.36 -18.07
N GLY A 153 4.91 4.36 -17.75
CA GLY A 153 6.27 4.56 -17.25
C GLY A 153 6.59 3.69 -16.05
N ARG A 154 7.54 4.14 -15.24
CA ARG A 154 7.87 3.48 -13.99
C ARG A 154 6.93 3.94 -12.89
N THR A 155 6.22 2.99 -12.29
CA THR A 155 5.17 3.28 -11.29
C THR A 155 4.87 2.04 -10.45
N ASN A 156 3.96 2.16 -9.49
CA ASN A 156 3.47 1.03 -8.71
C ASN A 156 1.97 0.82 -8.95
N ALA A 157 1.57 -0.41 -9.29
CA ALA A 157 0.17 -0.76 -9.57
C ALA A 157 -0.78 -0.44 -8.40
N ARG A 158 -0.28 -0.46 -7.16
CA ARG A 158 -1.06 -0.13 -5.96
C ARG A 158 -1.50 1.34 -5.87
N ARG A 159 -0.98 2.19 -6.75
CA ARG A 159 -1.46 3.58 -6.90
C ARG A 159 -2.79 3.67 -7.63
N TYR A 160 -3.14 2.68 -8.43
CA TYR A 160 -4.26 2.74 -9.36
C TYR A 160 -5.41 1.82 -8.98
N PHE A 161 -5.10 0.68 -8.40
CA PHE A 161 -6.05 -0.30 -7.92
C PHE A 161 -6.25 -0.13 -6.42
N LEU A 162 -7.48 -0.32 -5.93
CA LEU A 162 -7.79 -0.26 -4.50
C LEU A 162 -7.19 -1.48 -3.77
N ILE A 163 -5.86 -1.56 -3.72
CA ILE A 163 -5.16 -2.64 -3.05
C ILE A 163 -5.09 -2.38 -1.55
N TYR A 164 -4.70 -1.17 -1.17
CA TYR A 164 -4.75 -0.71 0.21
C TYR A 164 -6.04 0.03 0.47
N ASN A 165 -6.90 -0.54 1.29
CA ASN A 165 -8.16 0.06 1.68
C ASN A 165 -8.26 0.37 3.18
N CYS A 166 -7.20 0.17 3.95
CA CYS A 166 -7.12 0.55 5.34
C CYS A 166 -7.04 2.08 5.50
N GLU A 167 -7.55 2.56 6.61
CA GLU A 167 -7.50 4.00 6.96
C GLU A 167 -6.18 4.40 7.64
N THR A 168 -5.32 3.43 7.99
CA THR A 168 -3.97 3.63 8.52
C THR A 168 -3.00 2.66 7.85
N VAL A 169 -1.71 3.00 7.84
CA VAL A 169 -0.69 2.31 7.04
C VAL A 169 -0.06 1.12 7.73
N VAL A 170 0.01 1.14 9.07
CA VAL A 170 0.93 0.31 9.85
C VAL A 170 0.80 -1.20 9.58
N THR A 171 -0.40 -1.67 9.27
CA THR A 171 -0.64 -3.10 9.00
C THR A 171 -1.57 -3.33 7.81
N CYS A 172 -1.55 -2.44 6.85
CA CYS A 172 -2.37 -2.53 5.64
C CYS A 172 -1.69 -3.38 4.57
N ASN A 173 -1.74 -4.71 4.71
CA ASN A 173 -1.18 -5.66 3.77
C ASN A 173 -2.21 -6.68 3.31
N ASP A 174 -2.10 -7.10 2.06
CA ASP A 174 -2.87 -8.22 1.51
C ASP A 174 -1.91 -9.33 1.06
N PRO A 175 -1.81 -10.42 1.83
CA PRO A 175 -0.86 -11.51 1.56
C PRO A 175 -1.01 -12.16 0.19
N ILE A 176 -2.23 -12.21 -0.36
CA ILE A 176 -2.50 -12.76 -1.69
C ILE A 176 -1.88 -11.87 -2.76
N ILE A 177 -2.08 -10.56 -2.64
CA ILE A 177 -1.55 -9.59 -3.59
C ILE A 177 -0.03 -9.58 -3.53
N ASP A 178 0.55 -9.58 -2.33
CA ASP A 178 2.00 -9.54 -2.16
C ASP A 178 2.69 -10.81 -2.70
N ALA A 179 2.11 -11.99 -2.47
CA ALA A 179 2.73 -13.25 -2.85
C ALA A 179 2.43 -13.67 -4.29
N SER A 180 1.27 -13.31 -4.85
CA SER A 180 0.78 -13.96 -6.08
C SER A 180 0.76 -13.05 -7.30
N THR A 181 0.61 -11.72 -7.11
CA THR A 181 0.41 -10.83 -8.27
C THR A 181 1.70 -10.43 -8.98
N GLY A 182 2.86 -10.59 -8.36
CA GLY A 182 4.13 -10.03 -8.85
C GLY A 182 4.24 -8.51 -8.70
N ILE A 183 3.27 -7.88 -8.04
CA ILE A 183 3.29 -6.44 -7.75
C ILE A 183 4.04 -6.21 -6.45
N LEU A 184 5.13 -5.50 -6.53
CA LEU A 184 5.94 -5.15 -5.37
C LEU A 184 5.20 -4.18 -4.44
N PRO A 185 5.50 -4.22 -3.12
CA PRO A 185 4.98 -3.20 -2.22
C PRO A 185 5.57 -1.81 -2.57
N PRO A 186 4.89 -0.70 -2.23
CA PRO A 186 5.51 0.61 -2.29
C PRO A 186 6.73 0.64 -1.34
N PRO A 187 7.77 1.42 -1.66
CA PRO A 187 7.87 2.41 -2.73
C PRO A 187 8.40 1.87 -4.05
N TYR A 188 8.56 0.57 -4.20
CA TYR A 188 9.17 -0.02 -5.40
C TYR A 188 8.30 0.18 -6.63
N GLY A 189 8.88 0.78 -7.67
CA GLY A 189 8.24 0.93 -8.97
C GLY A 189 8.61 -0.20 -9.93
N ALA A 190 7.74 -0.45 -10.90
CA ALA A 190 7.95 -1.32 -12.04
C ALA A 190 7.58 -0.57 -13.33
N TRP A 191 8.18 -0.93 -14.48
CA TRP A 191 7.72 -0.41 -15.76
C TRP A 191 6.36 -0.99 -16.12
N GLY A 192 5.47 -0.14 -16.64
CA GLY A 192 4.14 -0.58 -16.98
C GLY A 192 3.22 0.54 -17.40
N GLY A 193 1.95 0.18 -17.54
CA GLY A 193 0.90 1.13 -17.92
C GLY A 193 -0.43 0.79 -17.27
N TYR A 194 -1.26 1.81 -17.17
CA TYR A 194 -2.58 1.77 -16.59
C TYR A 194 -3.56 2.60 -17.41
N LEU A 195 -4.77 2.09 -17.54
CA LEU A 195 -5.89 2.77 -18.20
C LEU A 195 -7.12 2.73 -17.30
N LYS A 196 -7.82 3.87 -17.17
CA LYS A 196 -9.09 3.97 -16.46
C LYS A 196 -10.12 4.69 -17.33
N TYR A 197 -11.23 4.02 -17.58
CA TYR A 197 -12.36 4.59 -18.32
C TYR A 197 -13.55 4.81 -17.39
N ARG A 198 -13.99 6.07 -17.24
CA ARG A 198 -15.18 6.43 -16.47
C ARG A 198 -16.43 6.28 -17.37
N ALA A 199 -17.20 5.22 -17.11
CA ALA A 199 -18.45 4.95 -17.81
C ALA A 199 -19.55 5.91 -17.34
N THR A 200 -19.59 6.21 -16.03
CA THR A 200 -20.49 7.18 -15.39
C THR A 200 -19.68 8.07 -14.43
N PRO A 201 -20.27 9.05 -13.73
CA PRO A 201 -19.58 9.81 -12.70
C PRO A 201 -18.97 8.96 -11.57
N THR A 202 -19.54 7.78 -11.30
CA THR A 202 -19.09 6.89 -10.22
C THR A 202 -18.48 5.58 -10.74
N LEU A 203 -19.09 4.97 -11.77
CA LEU A 203 -18.68 3.68 -12.32
C LEU A 203 -17.51 3.82 -13.29
N TYR A 204 -16.49 2.99 -13.12
CA TYR A 204 -15.34 2.93 -14.00
C TYR A 204 -14.88 1.49 -14.27
N LEU A 205 -14.20 1.32 -15.39
CA LEU A 205 -13.44 0.14 -15.77
C LEU A 205 -11.96 0.52 -15.78
N HIS A 206 -11.09 -0.39 -15.38
CA HIS A 206 -9.66 -0.13 -15.44
C HIS A 206 -8.88 -1.39 -15.74
N ALA A 207 -7.69 -1.19 -16.32
CA ALA A 207 -6.76 -2.26 -16.64
C ALA A 207 -5.33 -1.76 -16.44
N GLY A 208 -4.42 -2.69 -16.13
CA GLY A 208 -3.00 -2.40 -16.01
C GLY A 208 -2.13 -3.59 -16.40
N ALA A 209 -0.95 -3.28 -16.90
CA ALA A 209 0.10 -4.25 -17.20
C ALA A 209 1.42 -3.71 -16.66
N PHE A 210 2.10 -4.48 -15.82
CA PHE A 210 3.32 -4.07 -15.13
C PHE A 210 4.33 -5.21 -15.15
N GLU A 211 5.61 -4.89 -15.14
CA GLU A 211 6.64 -5.90 -14.91
C GLU A 211 6.45 -6.61 -13.58
N SER A 212 6.64 -7.92 -13.60
CA SER A 212 6.77 -8.76 -12.40
C SER A 212 8.26 -9.02 -12.17
N ASN A 213 8.84 -8.30 -11.22
CA ASN A 213 10.27 -8.39 -10.93
C ASN A 213 10.53 -9.23 -9.69
N PRO A 214 11.55 -10.11 -9.68
CA PRO A 214 11.95 -10.82 -8.48
C PRO A 214 12.53 -9.84 -7.44
N VAL A 215 12.40 -10.18 -6.16
CA VAL A 215 12.91 -9.35 -5.04
C VAL A 215 14.42 -9.07 -5.17
N ASP A 216 15.20 -10.01 -5.70
CA ASP A 216 16.65 -9.82 -5.89
C ASP A 216 17.01 -8.77 -6.94
N TYR A 217 16.12 -8.47 -7.88
CA TYR A 217 16.26 -7.35 -8.80
C TYR A 217 16.39 -6.02 -8.05
N LEU A 218 15.55 -5.80 -7.05
CA LEU A 218 15.52 -4.57 -6.26
C LEU A 218 16.81 -4.31 -5.48
N LYS A 219 17.54 -5.36 -5.09
CA LYS A 219 18.81 -5.24 -4.38
C LYS A 219 19.96 -4.71 -5.24
N LYS A 220 19.84 -4.82 -6.54
CA LYS A 220 20.93 -4.51 -7.51
C LYS A 220 20.67 -3.24 -8.33
N ARG A 221 19.44 -2.75 -8.37
CA ARG A 221 19.00 -1.69 -9.28
C ARG A 221 18.31 -0.55 -8.52
N HIS A 222 18.70 0.67 -8.87
CA HIS A 222 18.15 1.89 -8.28
C HIS A 222 16.87 2.39 -8.98
N GLY A 223 16.30 1.62 -9.90
CA GLY A 223 15.17 2.04 -10.74
C GLY A 223 15.57 2.90 -11.94
N LEU A 224 16.84 3.18 -12.14
CA LEU A 224 17.38 3.89 -13.31
C LEU A 224 17.72 2.94 -14.47
N ASP A 225 17.39 1.67 -14.34
CA ASP A 225 17.48 0.70 -15.40
C ASP A 225 16.21 0.76 -16.27
N PHE A 226 16.36 1.18 -17.52
CA PHE A 226 15.28 1.31 -18.47
C PHE A 226 15.06 0.02 -19.30
N GLY A 227 15.85 -1.03 -19.04
CA GLY A 227 15.67 -2.36 -19.63
C GLY A 227 14.57 -3.15 -18.95
N THR A 228 13.98 -4.09 -19.68
CA THR A 228 12.95 -5.03 -19.18
C THR A 228 13.46 -6.48 -19.17
N ASP A 229 14.71 -6.69 -19.46
CA ASP A 229 15.38 -7.99 -19.64
C ASP A 229 15.54 -8.76 -18.32
N ASP A 230 15.49 -8.08 -17.17
CA ASP A 230 15.51 -8.71 -15.84
C ASP A 230 14.10 -9.04 -15.32
N ALA A 231 13.03 -8.69 -16.04
CA ALA A 231 11.66 -8.99 -15.64
C ALA A 231 11.40 -10.51 -15.68
N GLY A 232 10.86 -11.05 -14.58
CA GLY A 232 10.46 -12.45 -14.50
C GLY A 232 9.19 -12.76 -15.28
N GLY A 233 8.39 -11.73 -15.59
CA GLY A 233 7.12 -11.83 -16.28
C GLY A 233 6.35 -10.51 -16.27
N THR A 234 5.03 -10.59 -16.48
CA THR A 234 4.11 -9.45 -16.50
C THR A 234 2.94 -9.70 -15.56
N SER A 235 2.63 -8.71 -14.74
CA SER A 235 1.42 -8.66 -13.91
C SER A 235 0.33 -7.93 -14.68
N LEU A 236 -0.75 -8.64 -15.03
CA LEU A 236 -1.93 -8.10 -15.71
C LEU A 236 -3.06 -7.95 -14.69
N LEU A 237 -3.73 -6.82 -14.68
CA LEU A 237 -4.88 -6.55 -13.82
C LEU A 237 -6.04 -5.99 -14.65
N LEU A 238 -7.24 -6.42 -14.31
CA LEU A 238 -8.48 -5.91 -14.88
C LEU A 238 -9.51 -5.74 -13.78
N GLY A 239 -10.18 -4.60 -13.73
CA GLY A 239 -11.14 -4.32 -12.67
C GLY A 239 -12.31 -3.44 -13.08
N ILE A 240 -13.30 -3.47 -12.22
CA ILE A 240 -14.47 -2.61 -12.21
C ILE A 240 -14.64 -1.99 -10.83
N GLY A 241 -14.91 -0.69 -10.76
CA GLY A 241 -15.13 0.01 -9.51
C GLY A 241 -16.28 1.00 -9.57
N ASP A 242 -16.92 1.22 -8.44
CA ASP A 242 -17.86 2.31 -8.18
C ASP A 242 -17.31 3.16 -7.03
N LYS A 243 -17.06 4.45 -7.31
CA LYS A 243 -16.52 5.40 -6.33
C LYS A 243 -17.40 6.63 -6.24
N ARG A 244 -17.95 6.87 -5.08
CA ARG A 244 -18.76 8.05 -4.75
C ARG A 244 -18.00 8.93 -3.78
N GLU A 245 -17.64 10.11 -4.25
CA GLU A 245 -17.01 11.16 -3.43
C GLU A 245 -18.06 11.91 -2.61
N GLU A 246 -17.65 12.61 -1.55
CA GLU A 246 -18.55 13.40 -0.71
C GLU A 246 -19.31 14.50 -1.47
N SER A 247 -18.79 14.95 -2.60
CA SER A 247 -19.47 15.89 -3.50
C SER A 247 -20.72 15.30 -4.17
N LEU A 248 -20.80 13.97 -4.24
CA LEU A 248 -21.94 13.25 -4.84
C LEU A 248 -22.83 12.61 -3.78
N ASP A 249 -22.24 12.16 -2.67
CA ASP A 249 -22.94 11.48 -1.59
C ASP A 249 -22.21 11.75 -0.27
N PRO A 250 -22.89 12.28 0.78
CA PRO A 250 -22.27 12.49 2.09
C PRO A 250 -21.78 11.18 2.73
N TYR A 251 -22.29 10.04 2.29
CA TYR A 251 -21.85 8.70 2.69
C TYR A 251 -20.93 8.11 1.62
N ARG A 252 -19.77 8.75 1.41
CA ARG A 252 -18.79 8.32 0.41
C ARG A 252 -18.54 6.81 0.46
N SER A 253 -18.37 6.23 -0.72
CA SER A 253 -18.11 4.81 -0.88
C SER A 253 -17.11 4.54 -1.99
N HIS A 254 -16.39 3.42 -1.88
CA HIS A 254 -15.54 2.91 -2.94
C HIS A 254 -15.60 1.38 -2.90
N TYR A 255 -16.03 0.78 -3.99
CA TYR A 255 -16.08 -0.66 -4.19
C TYR A 255 -15.28 -1.00 -5.44
N GLU A 256 -14.43 -2.02 -5.38
CA GLU A 256 -13.61 -2.43 -6.50
C GLU A 256 -13.45 -3.94 -6.54
N LEU A 257 -13.75 -4.53 -7.69
CA LEU A 257 -13.53 -5.94 -7.99
C LEU A 257 -12.48 -6.06 -9.07
N ASN A 258 -11.41 -6.83 -8.79
CA ASN A 258 -10.28 -7.01 -9.67
C ASN A 258 -9.98 -8.49 -9.89
N ALA A 259 -9.52 -8.81 -11.11
CA ALA A 259 -8.85 -10.06 -11.44
C ALA A 259 -7.39 -9.76 -11.79
N TYR A 260 -6.50 -10.72 -11.52
CA TYR A 260 -5.09 -10.62 -11.89
C TYR A 260 -4.59 -11.90 -12.55
N LEU A 261 -3.57 -11.73 -13.38
CA LEU A 261 -2.73 -12.78 -13.95
C LEU A 261 -1.28 -12.33 -13.87
N ASN A 262 -0.44 -13.08 -13.17
CA ASN A 262 1.02 -12.91 -13.17
C ASN A 262 1.63 -13.99 -14.04
N THR A 263 2.36 -13.63 -15.09
CA THR A 263 2.96 -14.59 -16.03
C THR A 263 4.35 -15.09 -15.61
N ALA A 264 4.92 -14.55 -14.52
CA ALA A 264 6.21 -14.99 -14.01
C ALA A 264 6.16 -16.46 -13.56
N ASN A 265 7.29 -17.14 -13.64
CA ASN A 265 7.42 -18.50 -13.14
C ASN A 265 7.08 -18.59 -11.65
N GLN A 266 6.27 -19.56 -11.32
CA GLN A 266 5.90 -19.90 -9.95
C GLN A 266 6.53 -21.26 -9.59
N VAL A 267 7.11 -21.34 -8.40
CA VAL A 267 7.73 -22.57 -7.93
C VAL A 267 6.92 -23.12 -6.76
N ASP A 268 6.45 -24.34 -6.91
CA ASP A 268 5.81 -25.07 -5.83
C ASP A 268 6.83 -25.31 -4.70
N PRO A 269 6.61 -24.81 -3.49
CA PRO A 269 7.59 -24.90 -2.41
C PRO A 269 7.84 -26.34 -1.94
N LEU A 270 6.86 -27.24 -2.11
CA LEU A 270 6.94 -28.61 -1.66
C LEU A 270 7.65 -29.52 -2.68
N THR A 271 7.28 -29.39 -3.95
CA THR A 271 7.77 -30.29 -5.01
C THR A 271 8.94 -29.71 -5.80
N GLY A 272 9.17 -28.40 -5.73
CA GLY A 272 10.12 -27.70 -6.57
C GLY A 272 9.70 -27.60 -8.05
N ALA A 273 8.50 -28.08 -8.40
CA ALA A 273 7.99 -27.97 -9.76
C ALA A 273 7.77 -26.49 -10.13
N SER A 274 8.27 -26.10 -11.28
CA SER A 274 8.12 -24.75 -11.83
C SER A 274 7.07 -24.74 -12.93
N ASP A 275 6.22 -23.74 -12.93
CA ASP A 275 5.20 -23.53 -13.95
C ASP A 275 4.95 -22.04 -14.16
N HIS A 276 4.37 -21.70 -15.30
CA HIS A 276 4.10 -20.31 -15.64
C HIS A 276 2.78 -19.83 -15.02
N GLY A 277 2.87 -18.68 -14.39
CA GLY A 277 1.73 -17.89 -14.01
C GLY A 277 1.10 -18.24 -12.67
N SER A 278 0.48 -17.23 -12.10
CA SER A 278 -0.51 -17.33 -11.03
C SER A 278 -1.68 -16.42 -11.36
N ALA A 279 -2.87 -16.82 -10.94
CA ALA A 279 -4.10 -16.08 -11.19
C ALA A 279 -4.96 -16.00 -9.93
N GLY A 280 -5.82 -15.00 -9.89
CA GLY A 280 -6.76 -14.83 -8.79
C GLY A 280 -7.57 -13.56 -8.91
N GLY A 281 -8.14 -13.14 -7.81
CA GLY A 281 -8.93 -11.92 -7.77
C GLY A 281 -9.06 -11.37 -6.38
N PHE A 282 -9.45 -10.11 -6.31
CA PHE A 282 -9.72 -9.44 -5.05
C PHE A 282 -10.87 -8.46 -5.15
N PHE A 283 -11.63 -8.38 -4.08
CA PHE A 283 -12.67 -7.40 -3.87
C PHE A 283 -12.30 -6.54 -2.67
N LYS A 284 -12.36 -5.24 -2.82
CA LYS A 284 -12.08 -4.25 -1.78
C LYS A 284 -13.23 -3.26 -1.68
N PHE A 285 -13.51 -2.82 -0.45
CA PHE A 285 -14.51 -1.78 -0.26
C PHE A 285 -14.18 -0.86 0.92
N GLN A 286 -14.68 0.37 0.80
CA GLN A 286 -14.78 1.37 1.87
C GLN A 286 -16.17 2.01 1.80
N GLN A 287 -16.84 2.20 2.93
CA GLN A 287 -18.17 2.80 3.01
C GLN A 287 -18.33 3.60 4.29
N LEU A 288 -18.58 4.88 4.20
CA LEU A 288 -19.18 5.61 5.32
C LEU A 288 -20.66 5.23 5.43
N PHE A 289 -21.12 4.86 6.62
CA PHE A 289 -22.49 4.44 6.82
C PHE A 289 -23.23 5.27 7.90
N TRP A 290 -22.48 6.10 8.63
CA TRP A 290 -23.05 6.98 9.64
C TRP A 290 -22.24 8.29 9.75
N ARG A 291 -22.97 9.40 9.99
CA ARG A 291 -22.41 10.73 10.31
C ARG A 291 -23.19 11.36 11.45
N ALA A 292 -22.50 12.10 12.31
CA ALA A 292 -23.12 12.77 13.45
C ALA A 292 -24.08 13.91 13.06
N ASP A 293 -23.86 14.51 11.88
CA ASP A 293 -24.67 15.61 11.32
C ASP A 293 -25.87 15.13 10.49
N GLY A 294 -26.14 13.81 10.48
CA GLY A 294 -27.22 13.24 9.66
C GLY A 294 -26.98 13.37 8.16
N GLY A 295 -25.74 13.49 7.72
CA GLY A 295 -25.34 13.57 6.32
C GLY A 295 -25.17 14.98 5.75
N ARG A 296 -25.14 16.02 6.58
CA ARG A 296 -25.01 17.41 6.12
C ARG A 296 -23.57 17.88 5.88
N LEU A 297 -22.57 17.11 6.24
CA LEU A 297 -21.14 17.43 6.10
C LEU A 297 -20.62 18.56 7.04
N ASP A 298 -21.42 19.01 8.00
CA ASP A 298 -21.02 20.03 8.97
C ASP A 298 -20.38 19.47 10.24
N SER A 299 -20.31 18.13 10.37
CA SER A 299 -19.56 17.43 11.41
C SER A 299 -18.52 16.46 10.80
N PRO A 300 -17.28 16.46 11.28
CA PRO A 300 -16.27 15.51 10.82
C PRO A 300 -16.51 14.09 11.39
N ARG A 301 -17.35 13.93 12.42
CA ARG A 301 -17.60 12.64 13.08
C ARG A 301 -18.39 11.70 12.19
N ALA A 302 -17.77 10.57 11.84
CA ALA A 302 -18.39 9.57 10.99
C ALA A 302 -17.90 8.16 11.35
N LEU A 303 -18.69 7.14 11.03
CA LEU A 303 -18.30 5.74 11.06
C LEU A 303 -18.24 5.18 9.64
N GLY A 304 -17.16 4.48 9.35
CA GLY A 304 -16.93 3.79 8.09
C GLY A 304 -16.59 2.32 8.30
N LEU A 305 -16.95 1.51 7.32
CA LEU A 305 -16.50 0.14 7.19
C LEU A 305 -15.51 0.06 6.01
N PHE A 306 -14.51 -0.78 6.15
CA PHE A 306 -13.66 -1.19 5.04
C PHE A 306 -13.44 -2.70 5.08
N GLY A 307 -13.13 -3.30 3.96
CA GLY A 307 -12.86 -4.73 3.92
C GLY A 307 -12.26 -5.21 2.64
N SER A 308 -11.72 -6.42 2.72
CA SER A 308 -11.03 -7.11 1.63
C SER A 308 -11.46 -8.57 1.57
N LEU A 309 -11.58 -9.10 0.36
CA LEU A 309 -11.63 -10.53 0.07
C LEU A 309 -10.68 -10.79 -1.09
N SER A 310 -9.66 -11.63 -0.89
CA SER A 310 -8.69 -11.95 -1.92
C SER A 310 -8.49 -13.46 -2.01
N VAL A 311 -8.34 -13.95 -3.23
CA VAL A 311 -8.14 -15.38 -3.51
C VAL A 311 -7.02 -15.59 -4.52
N SER A 312 -6.22 -16.63 -4.31
CA SER A 312 -5.34 -17.21 -5.32
C SER A 312 -5.95 -18.51 -5.83
N ALA A 313 -5.98 -18.67 -7.14
CA ALA A 313 -6.47 -19.87 -7.79
C ALA A 313 -5.38 -20.96 -7.93
N ASP A 314 -4.15 -20.66 -7.55
CA ASP A 314 -2.98 -21.52 -7.77
C ASP A 314 -2.52 -22.17 -6.45
N ASP A 315 -2.39 -23.50 -6.45
CA ASP A 315 -1.92 -24.28 -5.30
C ASP A 315 -0.41 -24.12 -5.03
N LYS A 316 0.38 -23.59 -5.97
CA LYS A 316 1.81 -23.26 -5.79
C LYS A 316 2.02 -21.99 -4.96
N GLN A 317 0.98 -21.15 -4.85
CA GLN A 317 1.05 -19.95 -4.04
C GLN A 317 0.98 -20.28 -2.54
N PRO A 318 1.71 -19.54 -1.68
CA PRO A 318 1.73 -19.87 -0.25
C PRO A 318 0.39 -19.67 0.44
N PHE A 319 -0.41 -18.71 -0.06
CA PHE A 319 -1.69 -18.31 0.53
C PHE A 319 -2.83 -18.54 -0.45
N ARG A 320 -3.96 -19.04 0.04
CA ARG A 320 -5.15 -19.37 -0.76
C ARG A 320 -6.26 -18.33 -0.63
N HIS A 321 -6.55 -17.88 0.58
CA HIS A 321 -7.61 -16.92 0.88
C HIS A 321 -7.11 -15.89 1.88
N PHE A 322 -7.54 -14.67 1.67
CA PHE A 322 -7.40 -13.58 2.63
C PHE A 322 -8.73 -12.85 2.75
N ALA A 323 -9.10 -12.50 3.99
CA ALA A 323 -10.25 -11.65 4.28
C ALA A 323 -9.89 -10.65 5.36
N GLU A 324 -10.47 -9.46 5.26
CA GLU A 324 -10.29 -8.39 6.23
C GLU A 324 -11.59 -7.61 6.38
N LEU A 325 -11.92 -7.24 7.61
CA LEU A 325 -13.03 -6.34 7.92
C LEU A 325 -12.58 -5.37 9.01
N GLY A 326 -12.80 -4.10 8.78
CA GLY A 326 -12.46 -3.05 9.73
C GLY A 326 -13.53 -1.98 9.87
N LEU A 327 -13.54 -1.35 11.03
CA LEU A 327 -14.37 -0.21 11.39
C LEU A 327 -13.47 0.99 11.64
N THR A 328 -13.77 2.12 11.03
CA THR A 328 -13.09 3.41 11.24
C THR A 328 -14.03 4.39 11.92
N TYR A 329 -13.61 4.97 13.04
CA TYR A 329 -14.26 6.12 13.64
C TYR A 329 -13.46 7.39 13.33
N HIS A 330 -14.02 8.25 12.51
CA HIS A 330 -13.44 9.54 12.14
C HIS A 330 -13.74 10.58 13.19
N ALA A 331 -12.75 11.43 13.50
CA ALA A 331 -12.84 12.52 14.47
C ALA A 331 -13.41 12.10 15.86
N PRO A 332 -12.86 11.07 16.52
CA PRO A 332 -13.46 10.48 17.73
C PRO A 332 -13.63 11.45 18.89
N ILE A 333 -12.79 12.47 18.98
CA ILE A 333 -12.80 13.50 20.06
C ILE A 333 -12.84 14.92 19.50
N ASP A 334 -13.63 15.12 18.42
CA ASP A 334 -13.77 16.39 17.69
C ASP A 334 -12.47 16.92 17.05
N ARG A 335 -11.43 16.12 17.01
CA ARG A 335 -10.20 16.39 16.25
C ARG A 335 -10.40 15.90 14.81
N THR A 336 -10.66 16.82 13.91
CA THR A 336 -11.18 16.56 12.55
C THR A 336 -10.33 15.62 11.69
N ARG A 337 -9.03 15.50 12.00
CA ARG A 337 -8.09 14.67 11.25
C ARG A 337 -7.79 13.33 11.92
N ASP A 338 -8.20 13.15 13.17
CA ASP A 338 -7.92 11.91 13.89
C ASP A 338 -8.85 10.78 13.47
N LYS A 339 -8.33 9.56 13.52
CA LYS A 339 -9.09 8.34 13.23
C LYS A 339 -8.74 7.27 14.25
N LEU A 340 -9.70 6.42 14.56
CA LEU A 340 -9.51 5.20 15.34
C LEU A 340 -10.05 4.03 14.54
N ASN A 341 -9.24 2.96 14.42
CA ASN A 341 -9.61 1.76 13.66
C ASN A 341 -9.60 0.52 14.54
N LEU A 342 -10.53 -0.37 14.26
CA LEU A 342 -10.55 -1.75 14.74
C LEU A 342 -10.66 -2.66 13.53
N LYS A 343 -9.78 -3.67 13.43
CA LYS A 343 -9.69 -4.57 12.27
C LYS A 343 -9.52 -6.01 12.69
N ALA A 344 -10.20 -6.90 11.97
CA ALA A 344 -9.99 -8.35 12.02
C ALA A 344 -9.52 -8.83 10.66
N SER A 345 -8.50 -9.68 10.63
CA SER A 345 -7.93 -10.25 9.41
C SER A 345 -7.87 -11.77 9.52
N TYR A 346 -8.06 -12.45 8.41
CA TYR A 346 -7.98 -13.89 8.23
C TYR A 346 -7.11 -14.25 7.03
N LEU A 347 -6.25 -15.24 7.19
CA LEU A 347 -5.38 -15.76 6.16
C LEU A 347 -5.40 -17.29 6.17
N ARG A 348 -5.54 -17.89 4.99
CA ARG A 348 -5.45 -19.34 4.82
C ARG A 348 -4.24 -19.72 3.97
N LEU A 349 -3.39 -20.57 4.53
CA LEU A 349 -2.25 -21.14 3.84
C LEU A 349 -2.69 -22.27 2.91
N ASN A 350 -1.92 -22.51 1.85
CA ASN A 350 -2.02 -23.68 1.00
C ASN A 350 -1.42 -24.91 1.67
N ASP A 351 -1.93 -26.09 1.31
CA ASP A 351 -1.48 -27.36 1.88
C ASP A 351 -0.02 -27.67 1.52
N HIS A 352 0.43 -27.37 0.31
CA HIS A 352 1.83 -27.52 -0.11
C HIS A 352 2.76 -26.62 0.73
N GLN A 353 2.35 -25.39 1.01
CA GLN A 353 3.12 -24.48 1.87
C GLN A 353 3.23 -25.03 3.31
N LEU A 354 2.14 -25.56 3.87
CA LEU A 354 2.16 -26.14 5.22
C LEU A 354 3.05 -27.37 5.30
N GLU A 355 2.99 -28.27 4.32
CA GLU A 355 3.81 -29.46 4.28
C GLU A 355 5.29 -29.12 4.05
N PHE A 356 5.59 -28.16 3.19
CA PHE A 356 6.94 -27.61 3.01
C PHE A 356 7.51 -27.09 4.34
N GLN A 357 6.74 -26.29 5.07
CA GLN A 357 7.17 -25.77 6.38
C GLN A 357 7.40 -26.88 7.39
N ARG A 358 6.56 -27.92 7.41
CA ARG A 358 6.75 -29.10 8.27
C ARG A 358 8.07 -29.81 7.94
N GLN A 359 8.36 -30.05 6.65
CA GLN A 359 9.60 -30.68 6.21
C GLN A 359 10.83 -29.83 6.51
N ALA A 360 10.74 -28.51 6.29
CA ALA A 360 11.82 -27.58 6.62
C ALA A 360 12.12 -27.56 8.13
N ARG A 361 11.10 -27.64 8.97
CA ARG A 361 11.23 -27.71 10.43
C ARG A 361 11.91 -29.01 10.86
N ILE A 362 11.48 -30.16 10.32
CA ILE A 362 12.13 -31.46 10.59
C ILE A 362 13.59 -31.42 10.16
N ALA A 363 13.91 -30.89 8.98
CA ALA A 363 15.28 -30.77 8.48
C ALA A 363 16.16 -29.88 9.38
N ALA A 364 15.56 -28.87 10.03
CA ALA A 364 16.22 -28.03 11.02
C ALA A 364 16.37 -28.67 12.42
N GLY A 365 15.94 -29.94 12.59
CA GLY A 365 15.96 -30.66 13.87
C GLY A 365 14.85 -30.25 14.83
N GLY A 366 13.74 -29.72 14.30
CA GLY A 366 12.55 -29.34 15.05
C GLY A 366 11.47 -30.44 15.05
N ASP A 367 10.27 -30.08 15.52
CA ASP A 367 9.16 -31.01 15.63
C ASP A 367 8.52 -31.32 14.25
N ALA A 368 7.76 -32.45 14.18
CA ALA A 368 7.07 -32.85 12.96
C ALA A 368 5.59 -32.42 12.90
N LYS A 369 5.16 -31.53 13.80
CA LYS A 369 3.79 -31.04 13.84
C LYS A 369 3.45 -30.25 12.59
N LEU A 370 2.27 -30.43 12.03
CA LEU A 370 1.73 -29.58 11.00
C LEU A 370 1.31 -28.25 11.64
N GLY A 371 1.67 -27.12 11.02
CA GLY A 371 1.19 -25.81 11.43
C GLY A 371 -0.32 -25.64 11.23
N GLN A 372 -0.89 -24.62 11.84
CA GLN A 372 -2.28 -24.26 11.60
C GLN A 372 -2.44 -23.70 10.18
N ARG A 373 -3.51 -24.09 9.52
CA ARG A 373 -3.84 -23.62 8.16
C ARG A 373 -4.39 -22.20 8.18
N ASP A 374 -5.13 -21.88 9.24
CA ASP A 374 -5.91 -20.65 9.35
C ASP A 374 -5.28 -19.74 10.42
N VAL A 375 -4.91 -18.56 10.00
CA VAL A 375 -4.25 -17.52 10.80
C VAL A 375 -5.23 -16.35 10.96
N TYR A 376 -5.27 -15.77 12.15
CA TYR A 376 -6.13 -14.60 12.41
C TYR A 376 -5.33 -13.50 13.07
N ALA A 377 -5.76 -12.26 12.86
CA ALA A 377 -5.23 -11.10 13.58
C ALA A 377 -6.35 -10.15 13.98
N LEU A 378 -6.26 -9.64 15.19
CA LEU A 378 -7.07 -8.50 15.66
C LEU A 378 -6.16 -7.32 15.88
N GLU A 379 -6.54 -6.17 15.37
CA GLU A 379 -5.74 -4.96 15.44
C GLU A 379 -6.59 -3.76 15.83
N THR A 380 -6.04 -2.91 16.68
CA THR A 380 -6.50 -1.54 16.86
C THR A 380 -5.35 -0.59 16.56
N ASN A 381 -5.65 0.46 15.84
CA ASN A 381 -4.70 1.51 15.52
C ASN A 381 -5.39 2.87 15.46
N ALA A 382 -4.62 3.94 15.53
CA ALA A 382 -5.14 5.29 15.44
C ALA A 382 -4.26 6.13 14.51
N HIS A 383 -4.87 7.08 13.81
CA HIS A 383 -4.17 8.19 13.18
C HIS A 383 -4.36 9.44 14.05
N ILE A 384 -3.29 10.00 14.55
CA ILE A 384 -3.26 11.14 15.47
C ILE A 384 -2.52 12.28 14.79
N ALA A 385 -3.25 13.25 14.25
CA ALA A 385 -2.66 14.43 13.63
C ALA A 385 -2.14 15.39 14.71
N LEU A 386 -0.83 15.39 14.97
CA LEU A 386 -0.20 16.31 15.93
C LEU A 386 -0.24 17.77 15.43
N THR A 387 -0.01 17.95 14.13
CA THR A 387 -0.09 19.23 13.41
C THR A 387 -0.70 18.96 12.02
N PRO A 388 -0.94 19.99 11.19
CA PRO A 388 -1.30 19.78 9.79
C PRO A 388 -0.30 18.93 8.99
N HIS A 389 0.95 18.87 9.42
CA HIS A 389 2.05 18.27 8.68
C HIS A 389 2.69 17.06 9.39
N ILE A 390 2.29 16.75 10.62
CA ILE A 390 2.89 15.67 11.41
C ILE A 390 1.80 14.81 11.99
N ALA A 391 1.88 13.50 11.77
CA ALA A 391 0.97 12.52 12.34
C ALA A 391 1.73 11.35 12.97
N LEU A 392 1.10 10.75 13.99
CA LEU A 392 1.52 9.50 14.62
C LEU A 392 0.44 8.43 14.40
N GLU A 393 0.86 7.20 14.14
CA GLU A 393 -0.02 6.05 14.05
C GLU A 393 0.46 4.92 14.99
N PRO A 394 0.00 4.93 16.26
CA PRO A 394 0.20 3.78 17.15
C PRO A 394 -0.70 2.62 16.74
N SER A 395 -0.20 1.40 16.88
CA SER A 395 -0.94 0.16 16.63
C SER A 395 -0.67 -0.90 17.68
N VAL A 396 -1.66 -1.72 17.95
CA VAL A 396 -1.56 -2.95 18.75
C VAL A 396 -2.27 -4.05 17.99
N GLN A 397 -1.56 -5.16 17.77
CA GLN A 397 -2.07 -6.32 17.07
C GLN A 397 -1.88 -7.57 17.92
N TYR A 398 -2.87 -8.46 17.93
CA TYR A 398 -2.78 -9.82 18.47
C TYR A 398 -2.93 -10.81 17.33
N ILE A 399 -1.96 -11.73 17.20
CA ILE A 399 -1.91 -12.74 16.14
C ILE A 399 -2.22 -14.09 16.75
N PHE A 400 -3.19 -14.80 16.15
CA PHE A 400 -3.54 -16.18 16.49
C PHE A 400 -3.00 -17.11 15.40
N ASN A 401 -2.44 -18.25 15.81
CA ASN A 401 -1.89 -19.27 14.91
C ASN A 401 -0.88 -18.71 13.90
N PRO A 402 0.22 -18.09 14.30
CA PRO A 402 1.23 -17.55 13.40
C PRO A 402 1.66 -18.52 12.31
N ASP A 403 1.86 -18.03 11.07
CA ASP A 403 2.00 -18.86 9.87
C ASP A 403 3.41 -19.41 9.62
N ASN A 404 4.44 -18.86 10.24
CA ASN A 404 5.86 -19.19 10.04
C ASN A 404 6.35 -19.08 8.58
N TYR A 405 5.65 -18.34 7.71
CA TYR A 405 5.95 -18.27 6.28
C TYR A 405 7.40 -17.83 6.00
N TYR A 406 7.85 -16.74 6.61
CA TYR A 406 9.21 -16.22 6.44
C TYR A 406 10.29 -16.92 7.29
N ASN A 407 9.90 -17.91 8.11
CA ASN A 407 10.82 -18.76 8.87
C ASN A 407 10.33 -20.22 8.90
N PRO A 408 10.27 -20.88 7.73
CA PRO A 408 9.74 -22.24 7.64
C PRO A 408 10.57 -23.27 8.43
N GLY A 409 11.87 -23.00 8.62
CA GLY A 409 12.79 -23.85 9.39
C GLY A 409 12.81 -23.55 10.90
N ALA A 410 11.91 -22.74 11.43
CA ALA A 410 11.77 -22.57 12.88
C ALA A 410 11.52 -23.94 13.54
N ARG A 411 12.30 -24.31 14.58
CA ARG A 411 12.24 -25.65 15.18
C ARG A 411 10.92 -25.97 15.87
N GLU A 412 10.19 -24.92 16.26
CA GLU A 412 8.88 -25.02 16.92
C GLU A 412 7.89 -24.12 16.18
N LEU A 413 6.62 -24.48 16.28
CA LEU A 413 5.54 -23.62 15.81
C LEU A 413 5.49 -22.35 16.66
N SER A 414 5.29 -21.21 16.02
CA SER A 414 5.15 -19.93 16.70
C SER A 414 3.87 -19.91 17.55
N GLY A 415 3.98 -19.43 18.77
CA GLY A 415 2.82 -19.17 19.63
C GLY A 415 2.12 -17.87 19.29
N ASP A 416 0.86 -17.79 19.68
CA ASP A 416 0.06 -16.55 19.62
C ASP A 416 0.72 -15.41 20.39
N GLY A 417 0.46 -14.17 20.02
CA GLY A 417 1.05 -13.08 20.78
C GLY A 417 0.81 -11.68 20.21
N PHE A 418 1.38 -10.69 20.88
CA PHE A 418 1.23 -9.27 20.58
C PHE A 418 2.41 -8.69 19.80
N VAL A 419 2.05 -7.84 18.86
CA VAL A 419 2.96 -6.89 18.19
C VAL A 419 2.42 -5.49 18.39
N VAL A 420 3.31 -4.54 18.73
CA VAL A 420 2.97 -3.13 18.81
C VAL A 420 3.78 -2.32 17.80
N GLY A 421 3.19 -1.29 17.27
CA GLY A 421 3.79 -0.43 16.25
C GLY A 421 3.59 1.04 16.54
N LEU A 422 4.49 1.84 16.00
CA LEU A 422 4.38 3.29 15.96
C LEU A 422 4.95 3.78 14.64
N GLN A 423 4.11 4.44 13.84
CA GLN A 423 4.53 5.14 12.64
C GLN A 423 4.51 6.64 12.88
N LEU A 424 5.57 7.32 12.45
CA LEU A 424 5.65 8.77 12.33
C LEU A 424 5.57 9.14 10.85
N MET A 425 4.71 10.08 10.52
CA MET A 425 4.60 10.66 9.19
C MET A 425 4.82 12.17 9.25
N VAL A 426 5.66 12.70 8.37
CA VAL A 426 5.96 14.12 8.27
C VAL A 426 5.85 14.58 6.82
N ASP A 427 4.91 15.47 6.54
CA ASP A 427 4.84 16.19 5.26
C ASP A 427 5.84 17.35 5.29
N MET A 428 7.08 17.03 4.92
CA MET A 428 8.19 18.00 4.91
C MET A 428 8.01 19.04 3.82
N GLY A 429 7.40 18.69 2.69
CA GLY A 429 7.11 19.62 1.60
C GLY A 429 6.20 20.75 2.08
N SER A 430 5.05 20.42 2.63
CA SER A 430 4.11 21.39 3.18
C SER A 430 4.70 22.17 4.37
N LEU A 431 5.45 21.51 5.26
CA LEU A 431 6.13 22.16 6.40
C LEU A 431 7.14 23.23 5.95
N LEU A 432 7.82 22.99 4.83
CA LEU A 432 8.78 23.92 4.24
C LEU A 432 8.11 24.97 3.32
N GLY A 433 6.87 24.73 2.88
CA GLY A 433 6.17 25.59 1.92
C GLY A 433 6.48 25.27 0.45
N LEU A 434 6.85 24.03 0.15
CA LEU A 434 7.19 23.54 -1.20
C LEU A 434 5.96 22.99 -1.94
#